data_d4874c425cde8d6de9619bdb2444cde6
#
_entry.id   d4874c425cde8d6de9619bdb2444cde6
#
_cell.length_a   1.000
_cell.length_b   1.000
_cell.length_c   1.000
_cell.angle_alpha   90.00
_cell.angle_beta   90.00
_cell.angle_gamma   90.00
#
_symmetry.space_group_name_H-M   'P 1'
#
loop_
_entity.id
_entity.type
_entity.pdbx_description
1 polymer ?
#
loop_
_entity_poly.entity_id
_entity_poly.type
_entity_poly.pdbx_seq_one_letter_code
_entity_poly.pdbx_strand_id
1 'polypeptide(L)'
;QSLLLFFLFISFTASSSIDENEKFLSFLEKEWQWELAQNPVYATAMGVKGFETQWPDNSLKGIKLREAHIQDSFVELKKFDPNSLNKTNQLNLRLYTQLTQTALSISEYNRYLFPFNHRGGVQLAHEAVESLPLNTAEDYRFWIERLKNLDKRIERTISVARLGLEKNYKAPRVLMERVYRQIKIQSKQNIEDNPFYKVFKELPSTIPLEEQKALRKDARKTIKEEIIPSYKLLEDFFK
;
A
#
# COMPACT_ATOMS: atom_id res chain seq x y z
N GLN A 1 -44.80 -37.07 57.44
CA GLN A 1 -43.43 -36.61 57.18
C GLN A 1 -43.19 -36.57 55.71
N SER A 2 -43.20 -35.30 55.08
CA SER A 2 -42.91 -35.11 53.68
C SER A 2 -41.44 -34.75 53.56
N LEU A 3 -40.72 -35.57 52.79
CA LEU A 3 -39.33 -35.31 52.44
C LEU A 3 -39.27 -34.43 51.16
N LEU A 4 -38.88 -33.16 51.30
CA LEU A 4 -38.62 -32.24 50.21
C LEU A 4 -37.21 -32.52 49.68
N LEU A 5 -37.11 -33.09 48.48
CA LEU A 5 -35.85 -33.19 47.73
C LEU A 5 -35.58 -31.89 47.03
N PHE A 6 -34.52 -31.20 47.50
CA PHE A 6 -33.99 -29.97 46.84
C PHE A 6 -33.06 -30.40 45.73
N PHE A 7 -33.50 -30.24 44.47
CA PHE A 7 -32.63 -30.39 43.31
C PHE A 7 -31.84 -29.10 43.11
N LEU A 8 -30.56 -29.12 43.44
CA LEU A 8 -29.62 -28.06 43.11
C LEU A 8 -29.30 -28.16 41.62
N PHE A 9 -29.91 -27.30 40.79
CA PHE A 9 -29.47 -27.06 39.39
C PHE A 9 -28.16 -26.28 39.42
N ILE A 10 -27.03 -26.95 39.29
CA ILE A 10 -25.75 -26.34 39.00
C ILE A 10 -25.77 -26.01 37.47
N SER A 11 -26.11 -24.78 37.13
CA SER A 11 -25.96 -24.27 35.78
C SER A 11 -24.44 -24.12 35.48
N PHE A 12 -23.89 -25.13 34.82
CA PHE A 12 -22.57 -25.01 34.18
C PHE A 12 -22.72 -24.04 33.00
N THR A 13 -22.40 -22.76 33.21
CA THR A 13 -22.11 -21.85 32.10
C THR A 13 -20.80 -22.32 31.50
N ALA A 14 -20.88 -23.13 30.45
CA ALA A 14 -19.74 -23.43 29.61
C ALA A 14 -19.33 -22.10 28.95
N SER A 15 -18.36 -21.40 29.52
CA SER A 15 -17.63 -20.36 28.83
C SER A 15 -16.89 -21.04 27.68
N SER A 16 -17.44 -20.96 26.49
CA SER A 16 -16.75 -21.43 25.29
C SER A 16 -15.49 -20.58 25.15
N SER A 17 -14.37 -21.10 25.61
CA SER A 17 -13.07 -20.49 25.26
C SER A 17 -12.92 -20.56 23.74
N ILE A 18 -12.73 -19.43 23.10
CA ILE A 18 -12.43 -19.38 21.67
C ILE A 18 -11.21 -20.28 21.41
N ASP A 19 -11.34 -21.20 20.43
CA ASP A 19 -10.24 -22.09 20.06
C ASP A 19 -9.00 -21.30 19.63
N GLU A 20 -7.82 -21.79 19.97
CA GLU A 20 -6.54 -21.11 19.69
C GLU A 20 -6.31 -20.95 18.18
N ASN A 21 -6.81 -21.87 17.34
CA ASN A 21 -6.81 -21.72 15.90
C ASN A 21 -7.71 -20.57 15.43
N GLU A 22 -8.88 -20.40 16.02
CA GLU A 22 -9.78 -19.28 15.69
C GLU A 22 -9.16 -17.92 16.08
N LYS A 23 -8.51 -17.86 17.24
CA LYS A 23 -7.78 -16.65 17.65
C LYS A 23 -6.66 -16.29 16.68
N PHE A 24 -5.88 -17.31 16.29
CA PHE A 24 -4.78 -17.10 15.33
C PHE A 24 -5.29 -16.68 13.95
N LEU A 25 -6.35 -17.31 13.44
CA LEU A 25 -6.97 -16.92 12.17
C LEU A 25 -7.55 -15.49 12.23
N SER A 26 -8.18 -15.13 13.36
CA SER A 26 -8.66 -13.74 13.57
C SER A 26 -7.50 -12.74 13.61
N PHE A 27 -6.35 -13.10 14.18
CA PHE A 27 -5.14 -12.29 14.14
C PHE A 27 -4.67 -12.11 12.68
N LEU A 28 -4.54 -13.19 11.90
CA LEU A 28 -4.13 -13.12 10.50
C LEU A 28 -5.08 -12.27 9.65
N GLU A 29 -6.39 -12.36 9.90
CA GLU A 29 -7.37 -11.53 9.21
C GLU A 29 -7.18 -10.03 9.52
N LYS A 30 -6.91 -9.67 10.77
CA LYS A 30 -6.61 -8.26 11.14
C LYS A 30 -5.33 -7.76 10.45
N GLU A 31 -4.29 -8.58 10.42
CA GLU A 31 -3.05 -8.27 9.72
C GLU A 31 -3.28 -8.06 8.21
N TRP A 32 -4.11 -8.91 7.61
CA TRP A 32 -4.49 -8.78 6.20
C TRP A 32 -5.26 -7.48 5.92
N GLN A 33 -6.25 -7.15 6.74
CA GLN A 33 -7.01 -5.90 6.59
C GLN A 33 -6.10 -4.67 6.77
N TRP A 34 -5.17 -4.75 7.72
CA TRP A 34 -4.18 -3.69 7.92
C TRP A 34 -3.25 -3.54 6.71
N GLU A 35 -2.76 -4.65 6.16
CA GLU A 35 -1.89 -4.65 4.97
C GLU A 35 -2.59 -4.04 3.76
N LEU A 36 -3.86 -4.37 3.53
CA LEU A 36 -4.68 -3.78 2.47
C LEU A 36 -4.78 -2.24 2.63
N ALA A 37 -5.00 -1.78 3.86
CA ALA A 37 -5.08 -0.34 4.16
C ALA A 37 -3.74 0.39 3.95
N GLN A 38 -2.60 -0.28 4.18
CA GLN A 38 -1.28 0.28 3.92
C GLN A 38 -0.88 0.26 2.44
N ASN A 39 -1.48 -0.64 1.64
CA ASN A 39 -1.17 -0.86 0.23
C ASN A 39 -2.41 -0.71 -0.67
N PRO A 40 -3.02 0.50 -0.74
CA PRO A 40 -4.29 0.72 -1.43
C PRO A 40 -4.25 0.43 -2.94
N VAL A 41 -3.09 0.54 -3.59
CA VAL A 41 -2.92 0.13 -4.99
C VAL A 41 -3.05 -1.39 -5.12
N TYR A 42 -2.41 -2.14 -4.23
CA TYR A 42 -2.52 -3.59 -4.18
C TYR A 42 -3.95 -4.04 -3.82
N ALA A 43 -4.57 -3.39 -2.84
CA ALA A 43 -5.96 -3.66 -2.46
C ALA A 43 -6.92 -3.49 -3.67
N THR A 44 -6.75 -2.42 -4.44
CA THR A 44 -7.52 -2.21 -5.68
C THR A 44 -7.24 -3.30 -6.72
N ALA A 45 -5.99 -3.69 -6.91
CA ALA A 45 -5.61 -4.76 -7.83
C ALA A 45 -6.24 -6.12 -7.46
N MET A 46 -6.39 -6.38 -6.16
CA MET A 46 -7.10 -7.56 -5.62
C MET A 46 -8.63 -7.45 -5.67
N GLY A 47 -9.18 -6.34 -6.17
CA GLY A 47 -10.61 -6.10 -6.25
C GLY A 47 -11.28 -5.68 -4.95
N VAL A 48 -10.49 -5.33 -3.92
CA VAL A 48 -11.03 -4.84 -2.64
C VAL A 48 -11.46 -3.38 -2.80
N LYS A 49 -12.74 -3.11 -2.47
CA LYS A 49 -13.36 -1.80 -2.64
C LYS A 49 -12.95 -0.80 -1.56
N GLY A 50 -13.02 0.51 -1.92
CA GLY A 50 -12.73 1.61 -1.00
C GLY A 50 -11.31 2.13 -1.05
N PHE A 51 -10.45 1.57 -1.91
CA PHE A 51 -9.03 1.93 -2.04
C PHE A 51 -8.67 2.55 -3.39
N GLU A 52 -9.62 2.70 -4.29
CA GLU A 52 -9.40 2.95 -5.72
C GLU A 52 -8.71 4.30 -6.01
N THR A 53 -8.87 5.29 -5.13
CA THR A 53 -8.35 6.65 -5.32
C THR A 53 -7.11 6.96 -4.47
N GLN A 54 -6.61 5.99 -3.70
CA GLN A 54 -5.61 6.21 -2.67
C GLN A 54 -4.21 5.77 -3.11
N TRP A 55 -3.20 6.50 -2.65
CA TRP A 55 -1.79 6.08 -2.66
C TRP A 55 -1.35 5.64 -1.25
N PRO A 56 -0.35 4.74 -1.15
CA PRO A 56 0.27 4.44 0.15
C PRO A 56 0.80 5.70 0.82
N ASP A 57 0.64 5.81 2.14
CA ASP A 57 1.24 6.91 2.90
C ASP A 57 2.75 6.69 3.06
N ASN A 58 3.54 7.40 2.26
CA ASN A 58 5.00 7.39 2.27
C ASN A 58 5.61 8.54 3.10
N SER A 59 4.81 9.22 3.93
CA SER A 59 5.32 10.18 4.90
C SER A 59 6.14 9.48 5.99
N LEU A 60 7.02 10.23 6.66
CA LEU A 60 7.76 9.71 7.81
C LEU A 60 6.82 9.16 8.89
N LYS A 61 5.67 9.81 9.11
CA LYS A 61 4.63 9.34 10.04
C LYS A 61 4.08 7.97 9.61
N GLY A 62 3.69 7.82 8.35
CA GLY A 62 3.18 6.55 7.82
C GLY A 62 4.22 5.43 7.87
N ILE A 63 5.50 5.77 7.59
CA ILE A 63 6.61 4.81 7.69
C ILE A 63 6.77 4.34 9.14
N LYS A 64 6.81 5.27 10.11
CA LYS A 64 6.95 4.93 11.54
C LYS A 64 5.76 4.16 12.09
N LEU A 65 4.55 4.45 11.61
CA LEU A 65 3.35 3.68 11.93
C LEU A 65 3.50 2.21 11.51
N ARG A 66 3.99 1.95 10.29
CA ARG A 66 4.23 0.58 9.79
C ARG A 66 5.35 -0.13 10.57
N GLU A 67 6.43 0.57 10.91
CA GLU A 67 7.49 0.00 11.75
C GLU A 67 6.98 -0.40 13.14
N ALA A 68 6.17 0.46 13.77
CA ALA A 68 5.56 0.16 15.07
C ALA A 68 4.59 -1.05 14.96
N HIS A 69 3.76 -1.09 13.94
CA HIS A 69 2.83 -2.21 13.73
C HIS A 69 3.57 -3.54 13.56
N ILE A 70 4.67 -3.58 12.80
CA ILE A 70 5.49 -4.79 12.65
C ILE A 70 6.03 -5.26 14.01
N GLN A 71 6.46 -4.32 14.88
CA GLN A 71 6.92 -4.64 16.22
C GLN A 71 5.80 -5.22 17.08
N ASP A 72 4.61 -4.62 17.04
CA ASP A 72 3.44 -5.07 17.78
C ASP A 72 2.98 -6.45 17.30
N SER A 73 2.93 -6.69 15.99
CA SER A 73 2.60 -7.98 15.39
C SER A 73 3.59 -9.07 15.82
N PHE A 74 4.90 -8.74 15.86
CA PHE A 74 5.91 -9.69 16.32
C PHE A 74 5.75 -10.06 17.80
N VAL A 75 5.37 -9.10 18.64
CA VAL A 75 5.07 -9.36 20.06
C VAL A 75 3.82 -10.23 20.20
N GLU A 76 2.79 -9.96 19.39
CA GLU A 76 1.53 -10.73 19.42
C GLU A 76 1.73 -12.17 18.96
N LEU A 77 2.50 -12.40 17.89
CA LEU A 77 2.83 -13.74 17.39
C LEU A 77 3.48 -14.64 18.44
N LYS A 78 4.29 -14.08 19.35
CA LYS A 78 4.95 -14.84 20.43
C LYS A 78 4.01 -15.36 21.51
N LYS A 79 2.77 -14.85 21.56
CA LYS A 79 1.76 -15.29 22.55
C LYS A 79 1.06 -16.59 22.14
N PHE A 80 1.13 -16.98 20.85
CA PHE A 80 0.53 -18.20 20.37
C PHE A 80 1.41 -19.41 20.71
N ASP A 81 0.84 -20.41 21.38
CA ASP A 81 1.51 -21.70 21.60
C ASP A 81 1.38 -22.56 20.34
N PRO A 82 2.50 -22.91 19.68
CA PRO A 82 2.46 -23.75 18.49
C PRO A 82 1.79 -25.11 18.73
N ASN A 83 1.90 -25.69 19.95
CA ASN A 83 1.34 -27.00 20.26
C ASN A 83 -0.18 -27.00 20.35
N SER A 84 -0.79 -25.83 20.57
CA SER A 84 -2.24 -25.62 20.60
C SER A 84 -2.85 -25.37 19.22
N LEU A 85 -2.02 -25.29 18.18
CA LEU A 85 -2.45 -25.04 16.79
C LEU A 85 -2.45 -26.35 15.97
N ASN A 86 -3.33 -26.41 14.98
CA ASN A 86 -3.27 -27.45 13.97
C ASN A 86 -2.03 -27.31 13.07
N LYS A 87 -1.67 -28.34 12.30
CA LYS A 87 -0.45 -28.38 11.50
C LYS A 87 -0.34 -27.22 10.49
N THR A 88 -1.45 -26.82 9.88
CA THR A 88 -1.49 -25.69 8.92
C THR A 88 -1.17 -24.40 9.64
N ASN A 89 -1.81 -24.14 10.79
CA ASN A 89 -1.60 -22.91 11.54
C ASN A 89 -0.23 -22.88 12.25
N GLN A 90 0.34 -24.02 12.62
CA GLN A 90 1.76 -24.10 13.05
C GLN A 90 2.71 -23.63 11.95
N LEU A 91 2.45 -24.03 10.70
CA LEU A 91 3.25 -23.58 9.55
C LEU A 91 3.06 -22.07 9.32
N ASN A 92 1.82 -21.59 9.30
CA ASN A 92 1.50 -20.19 9.11
C ASN A 92 2.13 -19.31 10.21
N LEU A 93 2.03 -19.72 11.48
CA LEU A 93 2.66 -19.02 12.60
C LEU A 93 4.18 -18.91 12.41
N ARG A 94 4.83 -20.00 12.04
CA ARG A 94 6.27 -20.03 11.80
C ARG A 94 6.67 -19.13 10.64
N LEU A 95 5.95 -19.20 9.50
CA LEU A 95 6.22 -18.38 8.32
C LEU A 95 6.01 -16.90 8.62
N TYR A 96 4.90 -16.54 9.26
CA TYR A 96 4.58 -15.14 9.53
C TYR A 96 5.53 -14.55 10.58
N THR A 97 5.92 -15.32 11.59
CA THR A 97 6.96 -14.93 12.57
C THR A 97 8.30 -14.65 11.87
N GLN A 98 8.71 -15.53 10.94
CA GLN A 98 9.96 -15.35 10.19
C GLN A 98 9.90 -14.11 9.30
N LEU A 99 8.79 -13.87 8.60
CA LEU A 99 8.58 -12.67 7.77
C LEU A 99 8.66 -11.39 8.61
N THR A 100 7.96 -11.36 9.74
CA THR A 100 7.92 -10.22 10.65
C THR A 100 9.29 -9.94 11.27
N GLN A 101 9.99 -10.99 11.71
CA GLN A 101 11.37 -10.86 12.23
C GLN A 101 12.34 -10.31 11.17
N THR A 102 12.21 -10.78 9.93
CA THR A 102 13.01 -10.29 8.80
C THR A 102 12.70 -8.81 8.53
N ALA A 103 11.42 -8.42 8.55
CA ALA A 103 11.02 -7.03 8.37
C ALA A 103 11.58 -6.12 9.47
N LEU A 104 11.58 -6.56 10.75
CA LEU A 104 12.20 -5.83 11.86
C LEU A 104 13.69 -5.65 11.65
N SER A 105 14.43 -6.70 11.30
CA SER A 105 15.85 -6.62 11.04
C SER A 105 16.19 -5.66 9.88
N ILE A 106 15.33 -5.63 8.84
CA ILE A 106 15.51 -4.70 7.72
C ILE A 106 15.22 -3.25 8.15
N SER A 107 14.27 -3.01 9.07
CA SER A 107 13.91 -1.67 9.52
C SER A 107 15.05 -0.94 10.24
N GLU A 108 15.96 -1.68 10.90
CA GLU A 108 17.15 -1.14 11.57
C GLU A 108 18.08 -0.36 10.62
N TYR A 109 18.07 -0.71 9.33
CA TYR A 109 18.89 -0.03 8.32
C TYR A 109 18.28 1.28 7.80
N ASN A 110 17.11 1.69 8.27
CA ASN A 110 16.44 2.92 7.87
C ASN A 110 16.37 3.13 6.33
N ARG A 111 16.14 2.06 5.58
CA ARG A 111 16.15 2.07 4.10
C ARG A 111 15.15 3.07 3.51
N TYR A 112 14.13 3.45 4.25
CA TYR A 112 13.17 4.47 3.85
C TYR A 112 13.80 5.85 3.62
N LEU A 113 14.93 6.14 4.25
CA LEU A 113 15.69 7.38 4.02
C LEU A 113 16.30 7.47 2.61
N PHE A 114 16.14 6.41 1.87
CA PHE A 114 16.62 6.22 0.53
C PHE A 114 15.48 5.79 -0.41
N PRO A 115 14.48 6.70 -0.65
CA PRO A 115 13.22 6.31 -1.26
C PRO A 115 13.31 6.09 -2.79
N PHE A 116 14.47 6.32 -3.40
CA PHE A 116 14.64 6.22 -4.84
C PHE A 116 15.51 5.04 -5.25
N ASN A 117 15.01 4.21 -6.14
CA ASN A 117 15.77 3.22 -6.88
C ASN A 117 15.21 3.08 -8.30
N HIS A 118 16.01 2.57 -9.24
CA HIS A 118 15.64 2.50 -10.66
C HIS A 118 14.56 1.45 -10.99
N ARG A 119 14.13 0.63 -10.02
CA ARG A 119 13.10 -0.42 -10.18
C ARG A 119 11.83 -0.14 -9.40
N GLY A 120 11.77 0.95 -8.67
CA GLY A 120 10.60 1.30 -7.86
C GLY A 120 10.75 2.71 -7.31
N GLY A 121 9.64 3.25 -6.86
CA GLY A 121 9.57 4.60 -6.32
C GLY A 121 8.55 5.46 -7.06
N VAL A 122 8.41 6.68 -6.60
CA VAL A 122 7.38 7.60 -7.10
C VAL A 122 7.58 7.96 -8.59
N GLN A 123 8.79 7.90 -9.11
CA GLN A 123 9.08 8.15 -10.52
C GLN A 123 8.50 7.08 -11.47
N LEU A 124 8.11 5.93 -10.94
CA LEU A 124 7.44 4.84 -11.67
C LEU A 124 5.96 4.69 -11.27
N ALA A 125 5.36 5.72 -10.67
CA ALA A 125 3.97 5.65 -10.21
C ALA A 125 2.96 5.37 -11.35
N HIS A 126 3.30 5.69 -12.60
CA HIS A 126 2.49 5.37 -13.77
C HIS A 126 2.34 3.86 -14.02
N GLU A 127 3.29 3.03 -13.59
CA GLU A 127 3.23 1.58 -13.73
C GLU A 127 2.15 0.94 -12.84
N ALA A 128 1.70 1.64 -11.81
CA ALA A 128 0.64 1.14 -10.93
C ALA A 128 -0.64 0.76 -11.71
N VAL A 129 -0.93 1.47 -12.79
CA VAL A 129 -2.10 1.23 -13.64
C VAL A 129 -2.10 -0.16 -14.31
N GLU A 130 -0.95 -0.77 -14.50
CA GLU A 130 -0.82 -2.09 -15.17
C GLU A 130 -1.44 -3.22 -14.34
N SER A 131 -1.59 -3.02 -13.03
CA SER A 131 -2.22 -3.98 -12.11
C SER A 131 -3.69 -3.67 -11.80
N LEU A 132 -4.22 -2.53 -12.26
CA LEU A 132 -5.57 -2.10 -11.92
C LEU A 132 -6.63 -2.65 -12.90
N PRO A 133 -7.83 -3.00 -12.41
CA PRO A 133 -8.93 -3.47 -13.25
C PRO A 133 -9.61 -2.30 -13.98
N LEU A 134 -9.04 -1.83 -15.10
CA LEU A 134 -9.58 -0.73 -15.90
C LEU A 134 -10.57 -1.26 -16.96
N ASN A 135 -11.78 -1.60 -16.56
CA ASN A 135 -12.82 -2.18 -17.42
C ASN A 135 -13.99 -1.23 -17.70
N THR A 136 -14.29 -0.32 -16.80
CA THR A 136 -15.44 0.57 -16.83
C THR A 136 -15.03 2.04 -16.81
N ALA A 137 -15.95 2.94 -17.21
CA ALA A 137 -15.70 4.37 -17.11
C ALA A 137 -15.42 4.82 -15.65
N GLU A 138 -16.02 4.14 -14.67
CA GLU A 138 -15.81 4.43 -13.26
C GLU A 138 -14.37 4.09 -12.83
N ASP A 139 -13.81 2.96 -13.27
CA ASP A 139 -12.43 2.58 -12.98
C ASP A 139 -11.42 3.65 -13.48
N TYR A 140 -11.67 4.19 -14.69
CA TYR A 140 -10.86 5.29 -15.23
C TYR A 140 -11.05 6.60 -14.46
N ARG A 141 -12.25 6.90 -13.94
CA ARG A 141 -12.48 8.05 -13.05
C ARG A 141 -11.72 7.88 -11.75
N PHE A 142 -11.75 6.70 -11.14
CA PHE A 142 -10.96 6.40 -9.96
C PHE A 142 -9.45 6.57 -10.19
N TRP A 143 -8.96 6.12 -11.33
CA TRP A 143 -7.56 6.35 -11.69
C TRP A 143 -7.23 7.84 -11.79
N ILE A 144 -8.06 8.63 -12.45
CA ILE A 144 -7.90 10.10 -12.54
C ILE A 144 -7.90 10.73 -11.14
N GLU A 145 -8.82 10.34 -10.25
CA GLU A 145 -8.85 10.84 -8.86
C GLU A 145 -7.59 10.44 -8.08
N ARG A 146 -7.11 9.22 -8.28
CA ARG A 146 -5.83 8.78 -7.68
C ARG A 146 -4.67 9.66 -8.15
N LEU A 147 -4.62 10.01 -9.44
CA LEU A 147 -3.59 10.87 -10.00
C LEU A 147 -3.59 12.28 -9.40
N LYS A 148 -4.74 12.84 -9.07
CA LYS A 148 -4.85 14.16 -8.41
C LYS A 148 -4.20 14.20 -7.02
N ASN A 149 -3.96 13.07 -6.39
CA ASN A 149 -3.31 12.96 -5.09
C ASN A 149 -1.83 12.54 -5.19
N LEU A 150 -1.25 12.51 -6.39
CA LEU A 150 0.14 12.10 -6.57
C LEU A 150 1.14 13.18 -6.13
N ASP A 151 0.76 14.44 -6.20
CA ASP A 151 1.51 15.58 -5.68
C ASP A 151 1.96 15.37 -4.24
N LYS A 152 1.03 15.08 -3.35
CA LYS A 152 1.28 14.81 -1.93
C LYS A 152 2.25 13.65 -1.70
N ARG A 153 2.14 12.60 -2.54
CA ARG A 153 3.06 11.47 -2.47
C ARG A 153 4.47 11.88 -2.87
N ILE A 154 4.62 12.69 -3.92
CA ILE A 154 5.91 13.22 -4.36
C ILE A 154 6.53 14.11 -3.30
N GLU A 155 5.78 15.07 -2.74
CA GLU A 155 6.24 15.97 -1.69
C GLU A 155 6.73 15.22 -0.44
N ARG A 156 5.97 14.20 0.00
CA ARG A 156 6.35 13.34 1.13
C ARG A 156 7.63 12.56 0.82
N THR A 157 7.78 12.05 -0.40
CA THR A 157 8.99 11.36 -0.84
C THR A 157 10.21 12.30 -0.80
N ILE A 158 10.07 13.54 -1.30
CA ILE A 158 11.12 14.57 -1.25
C ILE A 158 11.48 14.88 0.21
N SER A 159 10.49 15.04 1.09
CA SER A 159 10.73 15.33 2.51
C SER A 159 11.54 14.23 3.20
N VAL A 160 11.20 12.96 2.95
CA VAL A 160 11.93 11.81 3.48
C VAL A 160 13.33 11.72 2.88
N ALA A 161 13.49 12.01 1.58
CA ALA A 161 14.81 12.03 0.93
C ALA A 161 15.71 13.13 1.48
N ARG A 162 15.18 14.32 1.76
CA ARG A 162 15.94 15.41 2.42
C ARG A 162 16.43 14.99 3.80
N LEU A 163 15.58 14.38 4.61
CA LEU A 163 15.97 13.82 5.89
C LEU A 163 17.10 12.76 5.73
N GLY A 164 17.02 11.96 4.67
CA GLY A 164 18.08 11.00 4.32
C GLY A 164 19.41 11.70 4.03
N LEU A 165 19.39 12.77 3.22
CA LEU A 165 20.60 13.56 2.92
C LEU A 165 21.20 14.20 4.19
N GLU A 166 20.37 14.77 5.06
CA GLU A 166 20.79 15.34 6.35
C GLU A 166 21.48 14.30 7.24
N LYS A 167 21.02 13.05 7.18
CA LYS A 167 21.61 11.90 7.89
C LYS A 167 22.72 11.19 7.12
N ASN A 168 23.20 11.79 6.02
CA ASN A 168 24.27 11.27 5.16
C ASN A 168 23.94 9.92 4.48
N TYR A 169 22.65 9.61 4.28
CA TYR A 169 22.22 8.50 3.42
C TYR A 169 22.31 8.93 1.96
N LYS A 170 23.29 8.40 1.22
CA LYS A 170 23.54 8.75 -0.18
C LYS A 170 23.46 7.53 -1.09
N ALA A 171 22.81 7.71 -2.25
CA ALA A 171 22.75 6.72 -3.30
C ALA A 171 24.00 6.73 -4.19
N PRO A 172 24.36 5.60 -4.77
CA PRO A 172 25.31 5.57 -5.86
C PRO A 172 24.83 6.47 -7.03
N ARG A 173 25.74 7.34 -7.49
CA ARG A 173 25.46 8.31 -8.55
C ARG A 173 24.83 7.65 -9.79
N VAL A 174 25.34 6.50 -10.22
CA VAL A 174 24.83 5.77 -11.40
C VAL A 174 23.35 5.39 -11.26
N LEU A 175 22.86 5.11 -10.04
CA LEU A 175 21.45 4.83 -9.79
C LEU A 175 20.62 6.11 -9.87
N MET A 176 21.12 7.21 -9.30
CA MET A 176 20.41 8.50 -9.31
C MET A 176 20.32 9.09 -10.72
N GLU A 177 21.31 8.91 -11.56
CA GLU A 177 21.25 9.28 -12.96
C GLU A 177 20.17 8.50 -13.74
N ARG A 178 19.94 7.21 -13.42
CA ARG A 178 18.85 6.43 -13.99
C ARG A 178 17.48 6.94 -13.50
N VAL A 179 17.34 7.17 -12.21
CA VAL A 179 16.11 7.72 -11.62
C VAL A 179 15.79 9.10 -12.21
N TYR A 180 16.80 9.97 -12.35
CA TYR A 180 16.63 11.28 -12.95
C TYR A 180 16.12 11.22 -14.40
N ARG A 181 16.63 10.26 -15.21
CA ARG A 181 16.08 10.03 -16.55
C ARG A 181 14.62 9.61 -16.54
N GLN A 182 14.21 8.76 -15.59
CA GLN A 182 12.82 8.35 -15.43
C GLN A 182 11.93 9.55 -15.04
N ILE A 183 12.38 10.40 -14.12
CA ILE A 183 11.67 11.62 -13.72
C ILE A 183 11.45 12.55 -14.92
N LYS A 184 12.49 12.76 -15.73
CA LYS A 184 12.42 13.62 -16.92
C LYS A 184 11.42 13.17 -17.98
N ILE A 185 11.09 11.89 -18.04
CA ILE A 185 10.05 11.39 -18.94
C ILE A 185 8.68 11.88 -18.48
N GLN A 186 8.44 11.90 -17.16
CA GLN A 186 7.17 12.30 -16.56
C GLN A 186 6.98 13.83 -16.54
N SER A 187 8.07 14.61 -16.44
CA SER A 187 8.02 16.08 -16.41
C SER A 187 7.85 16.72 -17.79
N LYS A 188 7.83 15.93 -18.87
CA LYS A 188 7.62 16.44 -20.25
C LYS A 188 6.23 17.03 -20.42
N GLN A 189 6.16 18.15 -21.16
CA GLN A 189 4.91 18.88 -21.37
C GLN A 189 3.99 18.27 -22.43
N ASN A 190 4.49 17.40 -23.32
CA ASN A 190 3.63 16.73 -24.28
C ASN A 190 2.82 15.63 -23.58
N ILE A 191 1.52 15.90 -23.43
CA ILE A 191 0.59 15.01 -22.72
C ILE A 191 0.42 13.67 -23.46
N GLU A 192 0.38 13.70 -24.78
CA GLU A 192 0.18 12.48 -25.59
C GLU A 192 1.33 11.47 -25.43
N ASP A 193 2.53 11.96 -25.11
CA ASP A 193 3.71 11.12 -24.84
C ASP A 193 3.94 10.85 -23.36
N ASN A 194 3.09 11.39 -22.49
CA ASN A 194 3.20 11.18 -21.05
C ASN A 194 2.77 9.75 -20.68
N PRO A 195 3.58 8.98 -19.93
CA PRO A 195 3.24 7.60 -19.56
C PRO A 195 1.91 7.47 -18.81
N PHE A 196 1.49 8.45 -18.03
CA PHE A 196 0.18 8.46 -17.35
C PHE A 196 -1.00 8.57 -18.32
N TYR A 197 -0.78 9.09 -19.54
CA TYR A 197 -1.83 9.19 -20.54
C TYR A 197 -2.02 7.90 -21.36
N LYS A 198 -1.06 7.00 -21.34
CA LYS A 198 -1.02 5.79 -22.19
C LYS A 198 -2.35 5.00 -22.16
N VAL A 199 -2.91 4.77 -20.97
CA VAL A 199 -4.14 3.99 -20.77
C VAL A 199 -5.40 4.66 -21.33
N PHE A 200 -5.36 5.97 -21.61
CA PHE A 200 -6.49 6.71 -22.19
C PHE A 200 -6.45 6.75 -23.71
N LYS A 201 -5.37 6.29 -24.36
CA LYS A 201 -5.28 6.22 -25.83
C LYS A 201 -6.27 5.20 -26.37
N GLU A 202 -6.36 4.04 -25.72
CA GLU A 202 -7.24 2.94 -26.10
C GLU A 202 -8.14 2.58 -24.93
N LEU A 203 -9.35 3.13 -24.94
CA LEU A 203 -10.37 2.83 -23.94
C LEU A 203 -11.26 1.66 -24.40
N PRO A 204 -11.78 0.82 -23.50
CA PRO A 204 -12.67 -0.27 -23.85
C PRO A 204 -13.86 0.18 -24.70
N SER A 205 -14.21 -0.57 -25.74
CA SER A 205 -15.35 -0.27 -26.61
C SER A 205 -16.71 -0.34 -25.91
N THR A 206 -16.75 -0.98 -24.73
CA THR A 206 -17.92 -1.01 -23.83
C THR A 206 -18.25 0.33 -23.21
N ILE A 207 -17.28 1.27 -23.19
CA ILE A 207 -17.49 2.62 -22.67
C ILE A 207 -18.05 3.50 -23.80
N PRO A 208 -19.22 4.18 -23.61
CA PRO A 208 -19.81 5.05 -24.61
C PRO A 208 -18.85 6.14 -25.11
N LEU A 209 -18.90 6.49 -26.38
CA LEU A 209 -17.97 7.42 -27.01
C LEU A 209 -17.91 8.80 -26.31
N GLU A 210 -19.06 9.30 -25.85
CA GLU A 210 -19.11 10.59 -25.13
C GLU A 210 -18.39 10.50 -23.77
N GLU A 211 -18.53 9.39 -23.06
CA GLU A 211 -17.77 9.15 -21.84
C GLU A 211 -16.26 9.00 -22.11
N GLN A 212 -15.90 8.30 -23.19
CA GLN A 212 -14.48 8.20 -23.59
C GLN A 212 -13.87 9.59 -23.85
N LYS A 213 -14.62 10.49 -24.52
CA LYS A 213 -14.19 11.87 -24.76
C LYS A 213 -14.02 12.64 -23.45
N ALA A 214 -14.96 12.51 -22.51
CA ALA A 214 -14.90 13.13 -21.20
C ALA A 214 -13.68 12.63 -20.40
N LEU A 215 -13.46 11.32 -20.32
CA LEU A 215 -12.32 10.70 -19.64
C LEU A 215 -10.98 11.20 -20.21
N ARG A 216 -10.82 11.25 -21.52
CA ARG A 216 -9.61 11.78 -22.17
C ARG A 216 -9.39 13.24 -21.84
N LYS A 217 -10.45 14.07 -21.82
CA LYS A 217 -10.39 15.49 -21.45
C LYS A 217 -9.91 15.65 -20.01
N ASP A 218 -10.52 14.92 -19.06
CA ASP A 218 -10.21 15.00 -17.64
C ASP A 218 -8.79 14.48 -17.36
N ALA A 219 -8.38 13.39 -18.02
CA ALA A 219 -7.02 12.87 -17.92
C ALA A 219 -5.99 13.90 -18.41
N ARG A 220 -6.20 14.54 -19.57
CA ARG A 220 -5.30 15.59 -20.07
C ARG A 220 -5.19 16.75 -19.10
N LYS A 221 -6.34 17.17 -18.54
CA LYS A 221 -6.37 18.24 -17.54
C LYS A 221 -5.55 17.87 -16.31
N THR A 222 -5.81 16.70 -15.72
CA THR A 222 -5.12 16.22 -14.51
C THR A 222 -3.61 16.07 -14.76
N ILE A 223 -3.21 15.51 -15.90
CA ILE A 223 -1.78 15.37 -16.24
C ILE A 223 -1.11 16.74 -16.37
N LYS A 224 -1.76 17.69 -17.02
CA LYS A 224 -1.24 19.05 -17.23
C LYS A 224 -1.12 19.84 -15.92
N GLU A 225 -2.15 19.76 -15.07
CA GLU A 225 -2.30 20.63 -13.90
C GLU A 225 -1.68 20.03 -12.63
N GLU A 226 -1.61 18.68 -12.53
CA GLU A 226 -1.14 18.00 -11.31
C GLU A 226 0.15 17.20 -11.56
N ILE A 227 0.16 16.33 -12.59
CA ILE A 227 1.28 15.39 -12.77
C ILE A 227 2.55 16.07 -13.22
N ILE A 228 2.47 16.84 -14.31
CA ILE A 228 3.66 17.53 -14.87
C ILE A 228 4.28 18.50 -13.86
N PRO A 229 3.53 19.35 -13.13
CA PRO A 229 4.11 20.21 -12.10
C PRO A 229 4.77 19.44 -10.96
N SER A 230 4.14 18.36 -10.49
CA SER A 230 4.67 17.51 -9.40
C SER A 230 5.99 16.84 -9.80
N TYR A 231 6.09 16.35 -11.04
CA TYR A 231 7.35 15.78 -11.52
C TYR A 231 8.41 16.85 -11.84
N LYS A 232 8.04 18.07 -12.16
CA LYS A 232 8.99 19.19 -12.22
C LYS A 232 9.56 19.50 -10.85
N LEU A 233 8.74 19.55 -9.81
CA LEU A 233 9.21 19.67 -8.43
C LEU A 233 10.20 18.58 -8.05
N LEU A 234 9.91 17.33 -8.43
CA LEU A 234 10.81 16.20 -8.21
C LEU A 234 12.10 16.32 -9.03
N GLU A 235 12.00 16.77 -10.29
CA GLU A 235 13.17 17.04 -11.15
C GLU A 235 14.09 18.10 -10.55
N ASP A 236 13.52 19.18 -10.01
CA ASP A 236 14.28 20.26 -9.37
C ASP A 236 14.97 19.80 -8.07
N PHE A 237 14.36 18.88 -7.33
CA PHE A 237 15.01 18.25 -6.18
C PHE A 237 16.26 17.45 -6.58
N PHE A 238 16.33 16.90 -7.78
CA PHE A 238 17.45 16.08 -8.28
C PHE A 238 18.58 16.92 -8.92
N LYS A 239 18.40 18.21 -9.15
CA LYS A 239 19.44 19.13 -9.66
C LYS A 239 20.33 19.64 -8.55
#